data_ddc26dda97162e04514fa232c16a0805
#
_entry.id   ddc26dda97162e04514fa232c16a0805
#
_cell.length_a   1.000
_cell.length_b   1.000
_cell.length_c   1.000
_cell.angle_alpha   90.00
_cell.angle_beta   90.00
_cell.angle_gamma   90.00
#
_symmetry.space_group_name_H-M   'P 1'
#
loop_
_entity.id
_entity.type
_entity.pdbx_description
1 polymer ?
#
loop_
_entity_poly.entity_id
_entity_poly.type
_entity_poly.pdbx_seq_one_letter_code
_entity_poly.pdbx_strand_id
1 'polypeptide(L)'
;MKNISQKSWFSLSIKNNNSINLDFLYLKFYKYLIGTTELNGKYIFYFDSSNIKIVKKILDSKLKEFHFEIKNLKYENWHKKYQENFQIIDINHKLKIVPDWYDIDYNHDIDYIRIVPGMAFGTGHHETTQLIIKSLLDIIKPGFKILDLGAGSGILSIAALKFGASYVKAIEYDQDCEENFIENMILNNIKSNYSLEINDVLLNKDFSYDLVVANINKNVILDLLPIIYKYKKNKFKIILSGLLLNDEKVVVKLLSKLDFKVLNTVKMGAWLCLIVE
;
A
#
# COMPACT_ATOMS: atom_id res chain seq x y z
N MET A 1 32.02 11.91 -7.69
CA MET A 1 31.52 10.55 -7.92
C MET A 1 31.73 9.76 -6.64
N LYS A 2 30.71 9.59 -5.79
CA LYS A 2 30.79 8.76 -4.59
C LYS A 2 30.72 7.30 -5.05
N ASN A 3 31.72 6.49 -4.67
CA ASN A 3 31.70 5.04 -4.86
C ASN A 3 30.42 4.45 -4.24
N ILE A 4 29.46 4.10 -5.07
CA ILE A 4 28.33 3.25 -4.68
C ILE A 4 28.95 1.87 -4.48
N SER A 5 29.18 1.49 -3.21
CA SER A 5 29.53 0.12 -2.86
C SER A 5 28.45 -0.78 -3.45
N GLN A 6 28.85 -1.70 -4.35
CA GLN A 6 27.93 -2.68 -4.92
C GLN A 6 27.28 -3.48 -3.78
N LYS A 7 26.07 -3.08 -3.38
CA LYS A 7 25.26 -3.89 -2.47
C LYS A 7 24.97 -5.21 -3.18
N SER A 8 25.41 -6.30 -2.60
CA SER A 8 25.12 -7.64 -3.08
C SER A 8 24.14 -8.30 -2.12
N TRP A 9 23.24 -9.12 -2.66
CA TRP A 9 22.20 -9.79 -1.90
C TRP A 9 22.29 -11.31 -2.07
N PHE A 10 21.62 -12.04 -1.18
CA PHE A 10 21.37 -13.46 -1.38
C PHE A 10 19.91 -13.79 -1.01
N SER A 11 19.41 -14.84 -1.60
CA SER A 11 18.11 -15.39 -1.24
C SER A 11 18.26 -16.75 -0.58
N LEU A 12 17.33 -17.03 0.30
CA LEU A 12 17.12 -18.31 0.97
C LEU A 12 15.76 -18.83 0.57
N SER A 13 15.66 -19.97 -0.10
CA SER A 13 14.37 -20.53 -0.48
C SER A 13 14.12 -21.88 0.16
N ILE A 14 12.84 -22.14 0.52
CA ILE A 14 12.35 -23.39 1.04
C ILE A 14 11.03 -23.76 0.37
N LYS A 15 10.81 -25.05 0.09
CA LYS A 15 9.53 -25.51 -0.45
C LYS A 15 8.40 -25.22 0.55
N ASN A 16 7.32 -24.62 0.04
CA ASN A 16 6.09 -24.49 0.81
C ASN A 16 5.46 -25.89 0.95
N ASN A 17 5.45 -26.40 2.18
CA ASN A 17 4.70 -27.60 2.54
C ASN A 17 3.89 -27.29 3.81
N ASN A 18 2.77 -27.96 3.99
CA ASN A 18 1.82 -27.70 5.09
C ASN A 18 2.41 -27.89 6.50
N SER A 19 3.65 -28.34 6.63
CA SER A 19 4.34 -28.55 7.92
C SER A 19 5.20 -27.35 8.34
N ILE A 20 5.37 -26.33 7.46
CA ILE A 20 6.23 -25.18 7.74
C ILE A 20 5.38 -24.02 8.25
N ASN A 21 5.66 -23.60 9.50
CA ASN A 21 5.11 -22.37 10.02
C ASN A 21 5.95 -21.19 9.52
N LEU A 22 5.39 -20.41 8.59
CA LEU A 22 6.04 -19.25 7.98
C LEU A 22 6.36 -18.16 9.01
N ASP A 23 5.46 -17.94 9.98
CA ASP A 23 5.65 -16.95 11.04
C ASP A 23 6.85 -17.29 11.92
N PHE A 24 7.03 -18.59 12.19
CA PHE A 24 8.21 -19.06 12.93
C PHE A 24 9.50 -18.76 12.17
N LEU A 25 9.54 -19.01 10.84
CA LEU A 25 10.71 -18.68 10.03
C LEU A 25 10.95 -17.17 9.97
N TYR A 26 9.88 -16.41 9.77
CA TYR A 26 9.95 -14.95 9.77
C TYR A 26 10.56 -14.42 11.08
N LEU A 27 10.10 -14.89 12.23
CA LEU A 27 10.65 -14.51 13.55
C LEU A 27 12.13 -14.83 13.73
N LYS A 28 12.67 -15.83 13.02
CA LYS A 28 14.12 -16.13 13.09
C LYS A 28 14.96 -15.18 12.27
N PHE A 29 14.40 -14.62 11.21
CA PHE A 29 15.15 -13.81 10.24
C PHE A 29 14.80 -12.33 10.25
N TYR A 30 13.72 -11.89 10.91
CA TYR A 30 13.15 -10.54 10.77
C TYR A 30 14.18 -9.40 10.89
N LYS A 31 15.18 -9.54 11.78
CA LYS A 31 16.23 -8.53 12.01
C LYS A 31 17.17 -8.32 10.80
N TYR A 32 17.23 -9.29 9.91
CA TYR A 32 18.18 -9.32 8.80
C TYR A 32 17.47 -9.36 7.45
N LEU A 33 16.15 -9.49 7.49
CA LEU A 33 15.30 -9.71 6.34
C LEU A 33 15.06 -8.38 5.60
N ILE A 34 15.26 -8.40 4.28
CA ILE A 34 14.92 -7.28 3.41
C ILE A 34 13.49 -7.44 2.87
N GLY A 35 13.08 -8.67 2.58
CA GLY A 35 11.75 -8.96 2.09
C GLY A 35 11.53 -10.46 1.90
N THR A 36 10.28 -10.83 1.62
CA THR A 36 9.87 -12.20 1.33
C THR A 36 8.96 -12.24 0.11
N THR A 37 8.95 -13.36 -0.59
CA THR A 37 7.97 -13.64 -1.63
C THR A 37 7.63 -15.13 -1.67
N GLU A 38 6.47 -15.46 -2.20
CA GLU A 38 6.11 -16.82 -2.55
C GLU A 38 6.09 -16.97 -4.07
N LEU A 39 6.86 -17.91 -4.59
CA LEU A 39 6.98 -18.14 -6.02
C LEU A 39 7.14 -19.65 -6.31
N ASN A 40 6.31 -20.18 -7.21
CA ASN A 40 6.36 -21.57 -7.65
C ASN A 40 6.36 -22.60 -6.49
N GLY A 41 5.54 -22.34 -5.46
CA GLY A 41 5.43 -23.21 -4.30
C GLY A 41 6.67 -23.20 -3.39
N LYS A 42 7.44 -22.14 -3.42
CA LYS A 42 8.57 -21.91 -2.51
C LYS A 42 8.40 -20.58 -1.78
N TYR A 43 8.72 -20.55 -0.50
CA TYR A 43 8.97 -19.30 0.22
C TYR A 43 10.41 -18.84 -0.02
N ILE A 44 10.60 -17.58 -0.37
CA ILE A 44 11.92 -16.99 -0.67
C ILE A 44 12.11 -15.78 0.26
N PHE A 45 13.22 -15.78 1.00
CA PHE A 45 13.63 -14.74 1.92
C PHE A 45 14.86 -14.04 1.33
N TYR A 46 14.89 -12.70 1.33
CA TYR A 46 15.96 -11.89 0.76
C TYR A 46 16.75 -11.20 1.86
N PHE A 47 18.08 -11.18 1.71
CA PHE A 47 19.03 -10.65 2.69
C PHE A 47 20.15 -9.87 2.03
N ASP A 48 20.68 -8.87 2.74
CA ASP A 48 21.96 -8.25 2.38
C ASP A 48 23.10 -9.26 2.55
N SER A 49 24.04 -9.29 1.61
CA SER A 49 25.16 -10.26 1.63
C SER A 49 26.07 -10.11 2.83
N SER A 50 26.10 -8.94 3.49
CA SER A 50 26.83 -8.75 4.77
C SER A 50 26.30 -9.67 5.88
N ASN A 51 25.03 -10.06 5.81
CA ASN A 51 24.37 -10.89 6.81
C ASN A 51 24.53 -12.41 6.57
N ILE A 52 25.22 -12.83 5.49
CA ILE A 52 25.28 -14.26 5.10
C ILE A 52 25.84 -15.17 6.22
N LYS A 53 26.86 -14.70 6.95
CA LYS A 53 27.47 -15.47 8.06
C LYS A 53 26.48 -15.67 9.22
N ILE A 54 25.71 -14.64 9.55
CA ILE A 54 24.73 -14.65 10.63
C ILE A 54 23.57 -15.55 10.26
N VAL A 55 23.05 -15.42 9.04
CA VAL A 55 21.93 -16.23 8.53
C VAL A 55 22.32 -17.71 8.48
N LYS A 56 23.51 -18.04 7.99
CA LYS A 56 24.02 -19.42 8.00
C LYS A 56 24.12 -19.97 9.43
N LYS A 57 24.60 -19.19 10.41
CA LYS A 57 24.65 -19.61 11.80
C LYS A 57 23.26 -19.88 12.38
N ILE A 58 22.25 -19.12 12.00
CA ILE A 58 20.83 -19.36 12.38
C ILE A 58 20.34 -20.68 11.77
N LEU A 59 20.63 -20.92 10.50
CA LEU A 59 20.26 -22.19 9.84
C LEU A 59 20.88 -23.39 10.55
N ASP A 60 22.18 -23.35 10.80
CA ASP A 60 22.93 -24.44 11.40
C ASP A 60 22.53 -24.70 12.86
N SER A 61 22.11 -23.70 13.59
CA SER A 61 21.81 -23.83 15.03
C SER A 61 20.33 -24.05 15.35
N LYS A 62 19.41 -23.48 14.57
CA LYS A 62 17.99 -23.40 14.90
C LYS A 62 17.06 -23.99 13.85
N LEU A 63 17.55 -24.25 12.64
CA LEU A 63 16.75 -24.66 11.49
C LEU A 63 17.36 -25.84 10.71
N LYS A 64 18.18 -26.66 11.38
CA LYS A 64 18.88 -27.82 10.76
C LYS A 64 17.94 -28.84 10.10
N GLU A 65 16.73 -28.93 10.60
CA GLU A 65 15.69 -29.86 10.07
C GLU A 65 15.10 -29.41 8.74
N PHE A 66 15.31 -28.13 8.37
CA PHE A 66 14.77 -27.57 7.14
C PHE A 66 15.84 -27.53 6.05
N HIS A 67 15.45 -27.89 4.85
CA HIS A 67 16.32 -27.85 3.69
C HIS A 67 16.12 -26.52 2.93
N PHE A 68 17.12 -25.63 3.03
CA PHE A 68 17.11 -24.34 2.34
C PHE A 68 18.09 -24.35 1.17
N GLU A 69 17.68 -23.75 0.06
CA GLU A 69 18.58 -23.39 -1.05
C GLU A 69 19.06 -21.96 -0.87
N ILE A 70 20.38 -21.74 -0.88
CA ILE A 70 20.98 -20.40 -0.84
C ILE A 70 21.42 -20.03 -2.25
N LYS A 71 20.98 -18.87 -2.75
CA LYS A 71 21.43 -18.31 -4.03
C LYS A 71 22.01 -16.92 -3.82
N ASN A 72 23.26 -16.72 -4.24
CA ASN A 72 23.80 -15.37 -4.34
C ASN A 72 23.11 -14.66 -5.51
N LEU A 73 22.54 -13.52 -5.22
CA LEU A 73 21.92 -12.67 -6.23
C LEU A 73 23.01 -11.72 -6.72
N LYS A 74 23.41 -11.88 -7.97
CA LYS A 74 24.23 -10.85 -8.63
C LYS A 74 23.43 -9.56 -8.60
N TYR A 75 24.11 -8.43 -8.48
CA TYR A 75 23.50 -7.12 -8.70
C TYR A 75 22.95 -7.13 -10.15
N GLU A 76 21.76 -7.64 -10.29
CA GLU A 76 20.94 -7.35 -11.45
C GLU A 76 20.33 -5.98 -11.16
N ASN A 77 20.34 -5.14 -12.15
CA ASN A 77 19.72 -3.83 -12.02
C ASN A 77 18.20 -4.03 -11.89
N TRP A 78 17.76 -4.36 -10.66
CA TRP A 78 16.34 -4.58 -10.33
C TRP A 78 15.51 -3.39 -10.75
N HIS A 79 16.11 -2.19 -10.70
CA HIS A 79 15.49 -0.98 -11.20
C HIS A 79 15.15 -1.12 -12.69
N LYS A 80 16.06 -1.64 -13.50
CA LYS A 80 15.85 -1.82 -14.94
C LYS A 80 14.83 -2.91 -15.23
N LYS A 81 14.91 -4.06 -14.55
CA LYS A 81 13.90 -5.14 -14.68
C LYS A 81 12.52 -4.70 -14.19
N TYR A 82 12.45 -3.93 -13.12
CA TYR A 82 11.21 -3.37 -12.63
C TYR A 82 10.63 -2.38 -13.64
N GLN A 83 11.47 -1.51 -14.21
CA GLN A 83 11.07 -0.57 -15.26
C GLN A 83 10.54 -1.28 -16.51
N GLU A 84 11.20 -2.36 -16.95
CA GLU A 84 10.80 -3.14 -18.12
C GLU A 84 9.45 -3.89 -17.92
N ASN A 85 9.09 -4.20 -16.67
CA ASN A 85 7.88 -4.95 -16.35
C ASN A 85 6.76 -4.09 -15.75
N PHE A 86 6.99 -2.78 -15.56
CA PHE A 86 5.95 -1.89 -15.03
C PHE A 86 4.84 -1.72 -16.06
N GLN A 87 3.63 -2.14 -15.72
CA GLN A 87 2.47 -1.96 -16.59
C GLN A 87 1.77 -0.64 -16.25
N ILE A 88 1.44 0.12 -17.28
CA ILE A 88 0.59 1.31 -17.14
C ILE A 88 -0.80 0.84 -16.71
N ILE A 89 -1.34 1.48 -15.68
CA ILE A 89 -2.66 1.14 -15.17
C ILE A 89 -3.66 2.14 -15.72
N ASP A 90 -4.64 1.63 -16.44
CA ASP A 90 -5.74 2.43 -16.98
C ASP A 90 -6.96 2.35 -16.04
N ILE A 91 -7.43 3.49 -15.59
CA ILE A 91 -8.61 3.64 -14.75
C ILE A 91 -9.76 4.24 -15.60
N ASN A 92 -10.62 3.36 -16.10
CA ASN A 92 -11.84 3.73 -16.82
C ASN A 92 -11.60 4.67 -18.02
N HIS A 93 -10.43 4.59 -18.67
CA HIS A 93 -10.00 5.46 -19.79
C HIS A 93 -9.99 6.97 -19.47
N LYS A 94 -10.06 7.34 -18.20
CA LYS A 94 -10.04 8.73 -17.73
C LYS A 94 -8.77 9.10 -17.00
N LEU A 95 -8.12 8.12 -16.39
CA LEU A 95 -6.89 8.31 -15.62
C LEU A 95 -5.92 7.19 -15.93
N LYS A 96 -4.66 7.51 -16.14
CA LYS A 96 -3.56 6.54 -16.20
C LYS A 96 -2.59 6.74 -15.05
N ILE A 97 -2.19 5.64 -14.40
CA ILE A 97 -1.13 5.64 -13.42
C ILE A 97 0.13 5.15 -14.14
N VAL A 98 1.17 5.97 -14.10
CA VAL A 98 2.44 5.75 -14.80
C VAL A 98 3.61 5.96 -13.86
N PRO A 99 4.74 5.28 -14.07
CA PRO A 99 5.94 5.52 -13.29
C PRO A 99 6.59 6.87 -13.66
N ASP A 100 7.46 7.37 -12.80
CA ASP A 100 8.17 8.66 -12.97
C ASP A 100 9.03 8.73 -14.24
N TRP A 101 9.56 7.60 -14.72
CA TRP A 101 10.38 7.50 -15.95
C TRP A 101 9.58 7.39 -17.24
N TYR A 102 8.24 7.37 -17.16
CA TYR A 102 7.39 7.22 -18.34
C TYR A 102 7.25 8.56 -19.09
N ASP A 103 7.56 8.55 -20.40
CA ASP A 103 7.30 9.69 -21.26
C ASP A 103 5.82 9.73 -21.61
N ILE A 104 5.13 10.75 -21.11
CA ILE A 104 3.72 10.95 -21.36
C ILE A 104 3.59 11.71 -22.70
N ASP A 105 3.02 11.04 -23.69
CA ASP A 105 2.42 11.75 -24.82
C ASP A 105 1.06 12.28 -24.33
N TYR A 106 1.03 13.59 -23.98
CA TYR A 106 -0.12 14.19 -23.31
C TYR A 106 -1.35 14.18 -24.24
N ASN A 107 -2.28 13.29 -23.94
CA ASN A 107 -3.62 13.36 -24.48
C ASN A 107 -4.47 14.21 -23.52
N HIS A 108 -5.06 15.31 -24.00
CA HIS A 108 -5.82 16.27 -23.21
C HIS A 108 -7.09 15.66 -22.55
N ASP A 109 -7.53 14.50 -23.00
CA ASP A 109 -8.73 13.82 -22.49
C ASP A 109 -8.44 12.83 -21.35
N ILE A 110 -7.17 12.63 -21.01
CA ILE A 110 -6.76 11.62 -20.01
C ILE A 110 -5.89 12.28 -18.95
N ASP A 111 -6.28 12.14 -17.69
CA ASP A 111 -5.46 12.51 -16.54
C ASP A 111 -4.35 11.48 -16.28
N TYR A 112 -3.24 11.95 -15.71
CA TYR A 112 -2.12 11.10 -15.36
C TYR A 112 -1.75 11.28 -13.89
N ILE A 113 -1.53 10.16 -13.20
CA ILE A 113 -0.83 10.14 -11.91
C ILE A 113 0.55 9.52 -12.15
N ARG A 114 1.59 10.28 -11.86
CA ARG A 114 2.97 9.79 -11.84
C ARG A 114 3.33 9.28 -10.46
N ILE A 115 3.94 8.12 -10.38
CA ILE A 115 4.38 7.53 -9.13
C ILE A 115 5.85 7.12 -9.25
N VAL A 116 6.65 7.51 -8.26
CA VAL A 116 7.95 6.90 -7.99
C VAL A 116 7.69 5.59 -7.25
N PRO A 117 7.92 4.44 -7.90
CA PRO A 117 7.75 3.17 -7.22
C PRO A 117 8.86 3.01 -6.18
N GLY A 118 8.48 3.06 -4.92
CA GLY A 118 9.38 2.95 -3.77
C GLY A 118 9.02 1.76 -2.87
N MET A 119 9.47 1.83 -1.63
CA MET A 119 9.15 0.85 -0.58
C MET A 119 7.75 1.07 0.00
N ALA A 120 7.19 2.28 -0.15
CA ALA A 120 5.84 2.60 0.30
C ALA A 120 4.79 1.83 -0.51
N PHE A 121 3.73 1.37 0.18
CA PHE A 121 2.57 0.78 -0.47
C PHE A 121 1.84 1.81 -1.34
N GLY A 122 1.26 1.37 -2.48
CA GLY A 122 0.45 2.27 -3.32
C GLY A 122 1.10 2.66 -4.64
N THR A 123 1.74 1.73 -5.35
CA THR A 123 2.22 1.94 -6.73
C THR A 123 1.10 1.91 -7.77
N GLY A 124 -0.14 1.66 -7.35
CA GLY A 124 -1.31 1.57 -8.22
C GLY A 124 -1.62 0.17 -8.74
N HIS A 125 -0.68 -0.77 -8.74
CA HIS A 125 -0.89 -2.12 -9.30
C HIS A 125 -1.83 -2.97 -8.47
N HIS A 126 -1.87 -2.75 -7.15
CA HIS A 126 -2.71 -3.55 -6.27
C HIS A 126 -4.19 -3.25 -6.50
N GLU A 127 -5.02 -4.28 -6.52
CA GLU A 127 -6.45 -4.20 -6.79
C GLU A 127 -7.16 -3.24 -5.82
N THR A 128 -6.76 -3.23 -4.55
CA THR A 128 -7.37 -2.35 -3.53
C THR A 128 -7.17 -0.87 -3.86
N THR A 129 -6.00 -0.49 -4.36
CA THR A 129 -5.71 0.87 -4.79
C THR A 129 -6.58 1.27 -5.99
N GLN A 130 -6.67 0.37 -6.99
CA GLN A 130 -7.51 0.62 -8.18
C GLN A 130 -8.99 0.72 -7.81
N LEU A 131 -9.49 -0.14 -6.91
CA LEU A 131 -10.87 -0.11 -6.42
C LEU A 131 -11.21 1.24 -5.79
N ILE A 132 -10.32 1.75 -4.92
CA ILE A 132 -10.54 3.05 -4.29
C ILE A 132 -10.47 4.18 -5.30
N ILE A 133 -9.48 4.21 -6.19
CA ILE A 133 -9.37 5.29 -7.19
C ILE A 133 -10.60 5.34 -8.10
N LYS A 134 -11.13 4.18 -8.54
CA LYS A 134 -12.39 4.11 -9.29
C LYS A 134 -13.56 4.68 -8.47
N SER A 135 -13.63 4.34 -7.19
CA SER A 135 -14.69 4.86 -6.30
C SER A 135 -14.55 6.36 -6.05
N LEU A 136 -13.32 6.87 -5.92
CA LEU A 136 -13.05 8.31 -5.79
C LEU A 136 -13.54 9.10 -7.00
N LEU A 137 -13.28 8.58 -8.21
CA LEU A 137 -13.72 9.20 -9.45
C LEU A 137 -15.24 9.42 -9.52
N ASP A 138 -16.02 8.50 -8.92
CA ASP A 138 -17.48 8.56 -8.93
C ASP A 138 -18.06 9.39 -7.76
N ILE A 139 -17.30 9.55 -6.66
CA ILE A 139 -17.82 10.11 -5.39
C ILE A 139 -17.37 11.53 -5.15
N ILE A 140 -16.15 11.88 -5.54
CA ILE A 140 -15.60 13.21 -5.26
C ILE A 140 -16.38 14.28 -6.01
N LYS A 141 -16.68 15.35 -5.28
CA LYS A 141 -17.22 16.58 -5.84
C LYS A 141 -16.21 17.71 -5.66
N PRO A 142 -16.19 18.68 -6.56
CA PRO A 142 -15.34 19.85 -6.39
C PRO A 142 -15.52 20.51 -5.01
N GLY A 143 -14.40 20.79 -4.36
CA GLY A 143 -14.40 21.41 -3.04
C GLY A 143 -14.38 20.45 -1.85
N PHE A 144 -14.49 19.13 -2.04
CA PHE A 144 -14.43 18.15 -0.94
C PHE A 144 -13.12 18.26 -0.17
N LYS A 145 -13.22 18.11 1.16
CA LYS A 145 -12.09 17.87 2.06
C LYS A 145 -12.03 16.39 2.38
N ILE A 146 -10.86 15.80 2.23
CA ILE A 146 -10.66 14.36 2.32
C ILE A 146 -9.65 14.03 3.43
N LEU A 147 -9.94 12.96 4.16
CA LEU A 147 -9.01 12.35 5.11
C LEU A 147 -8.54 11.00 4.53
N ASP A 148 -7.24 10.88 4.26
CA ASP A 148 -6.58 9.68 3.74
C ASP A 148 -5.82 8.99 4.87
N LEU A 149 -6.29 7.81 5.27
CA LEU A 149 -5.78 7.04 6.41
C LEU A 149 -4.96 5.84 5.92
N GLY A 150 -3.66 5.85 6.24
CA GLY A 150 -2.68 4.92 5.70
C GLY A 150 -2.28 5.33 4.28
N ALA A 151 -1.77 6.55 4.16
CA ALA A 151 -1.57 7.19 2.86
C ALA A 151 -0.46 6.55 2.00
N GLY A 152 0.52 5.88 2.61
CA GLY A 152 1.62 5.21 1.92
C GLY A 152 2.34 6.15 0.93
N SER A 153 2.35 5.78 -0.34
CA SER A 153 2.94 6.57 -1.43
C SER A 153 2.23 7.90 -1.72
N GLY A 154 1.04 8.14 -1.13
CA GLY A 154 0.19 9.30 -1.40
C GLY A 154 -0.67 9.18 -2.65
N ILE A 155 -0.71 8.04 -3.33
CA ILE A 155 -1.44 7.88 -4.60
C ILE A 155 -2.94 8.21 -4.48
N LEU A 156 -3.59 7.85 -3.36
CA LEU A 156 -5.01 8.14 -3.13
C LEU A 156 -5.24 9.63 -2.88
N SER A 157 -4.35 10.26 -2.12
CA SER A 157 -4.33 11.70 -1.91
C SER A 157 -4.16 12.47 -3.22
N ILE A 158 -3.23 12.02 -4.09
CA ILE A 158 -3.00 12.60 -5.42
C ILE A 158 -4.25 12.44 -6.29
N ALA A 159 -4.83 11.23 -6.34
CA ALA A 159 -6.05 10.98 -7.09
C ALA A 159 -7.20 11.89 -6.63
N ALA A 160 -7.37 12.02 -5.31
CA ALA A 160 -8.41 12.86 -4.74
C ALA A 160 -8.27 14.33 -5.15
N LEU A 161 -7.06 14.90 -5.08
CA LEU A 161 -6.81 16.29 -5.50
C LEU A 161 -7.02 16.49 -7.00
N LYS A 162 -6.60 15.55 -7.83
CA LYS A 162 -6.84 15.60 -9.28
C LYS A 162 -8.33 15.51 -9.63
N PHE A 163 -9.13 14.80 -8.84
CA PHE A 163 -10.58 14.72 -9.03
C PHE A 163 -11.35 15.91 -8.43
N GLY A 164 -10.66 16.94 -7.94
CA GLY A 164 -11.26 18.20 -7.53
C GLY A 164 -11.45 18.36 -6.02
N ALA A 165 -10.85 17.50 -5.20
CA ALA A 165 -10.79 17.76 -3.76
C ALA A 165 -10.07 19.10 -3.51
N SER A 166 -10.60 19.91 -2.58
CA SER A 166 -10.00 21.20 -2.20
C SER A 166 -8.84 21.02 -1.22
N TYR A 167 -8.84 19.93 -0.48
CA TYR A 167 -7.83 19.65 0.54
C TYR A 167 -7.81 18.17 0.90
N VAL A 168 -6.62 17.63 1.14
CA VAL A 168 -6.41 16.28 1.68
C VAL A 168 -5.55 16.35 2.94
N LYS A 169 -6.03 15.81 4.05
CA LYS A 169 -5.19 15.42 5.19
C LYS A 169 -4.84 13.95 5.04
N ALA A 170 -3.56 13.65 4.95
CA ALA A 170 -3.01 12.31 4.93
C ALA A 170 -2.44 11.95 6.29
N ILE A 171 -2.68 10.72 6.78
CA ILE A 171 -2.06 10.17 7.99
C ILE A 171 -1.38 8.87 7.58
N GLU A 172 -0.10 8.73 7.93
CA GLU A 172 0.70 7.54 7.69
C GLU A 172 1.46 7.15 8.95
N TYR A 173 1.49 5.85 9.24
CA TYR A 173 2.16 5.35 10.43
C TYR A 173 3.68 5.22 10.24
N ASP A 174 4.09 4.79 9.06
CA ASP A 174 5.49 4.52 8.73
C ASP A 174 6.20 5.78 8.24
N GLN A 175 7.15 6.25 9.04
CA GLN A 175 7.95 7.43 8.69
C GLN A 175 8.77 7.24 7.43
N ASP A 176 9.14 6.02 7.07
CA ASP A 176 9.92 5.74 5.86
C ASP A 176 9.10 6.02 4.57
N CYS A 177 7.78 6.17 4.69
CA CYS A 177 6.91 6.56 3.58
C CYS A 177 6.91 8.07 3.30
N GLU A 178 7.33 8.92 4.24
CA GLU A 178 7.22 10.39 4.15
C GLU A 178 7.92 10.95 2.92
N GLU A 179 9.17 10.56 2.69
CA GLU A 179 9.96 11.04 1.55
C GLU A 179 9.29 10.67 0.21
N ASN A 180 8.85 9.42 0.07
CA ASN A 180 8.18 8.94 -1.14
C ASN A 180 6.82 9.64 -1.37
N PHE A 181 6.05 9.88 -0.31
CA PHE A 181 4.81 10.65 -0.37
C PHE A 181 5.05 12.06 -0.92
N ILE A 182 6.00 12.78 -0.34
CA ILE A 182 6.34 14.16 -0.75
C ILE A 182 6.85 14.18 -2.20
N GLU A 183 7.73 13.26 -2.56
CA GLU A 183 8.26 13.13 -3.92
C GLU A 183 7.13 12.94 -4.95
N ASN A 184 6.18 12.06 -4.64
CA ASN A 184 5.02 11.81 -5.49
C ASN A 184 4.11 13.04 -5.62
N MET A 185 3.89 13.82 -4.54
CA MET A 185 3.15 15.08 -4.61
C MET A 185 3.83 16.08 -5.56
N ILE A 186 5.15 16.26 -5.43
CA ILE A 186 5.94 17.14 -6.28
C ILE A 186 5.88 16.70 -7.74
N LEU A 187 6.05 15.38 -8.00
CA LEU A 187 6.02 14.79 -9.33
C LEU A 187 4.70 15.04 -10.08
N ASN A 188 3.60 15.15 -9.32
CA ASN A 188 2.27 15.45 -9.84
C ASN A 188 1.93 16.96 -9.82
N ASN A 189 2.91 17.83 -9.59
CA ASN A 189 2.75 19.29 -9.49
C ASN A 189 1.82 19.75 -8.35
N ILE A 190 1.64 18.95 -7.32
CA ILE A 190 0.85 19.29 -6.13
C ILE A 190 1.77 19.91 -5.09
N LYS A 191 1.67 21.24 -4.91
CA LYS A 191 2.53 22.01 -4.00
C LYS A 191 1.81 22.46 -2.73
N SER A 192 0.50 22.36 -2.71
CA SER A 192 -0.36 22.85 -1.60
C SER A 192 -1.65 22.02 -1.57
N ASN A 193 -2.54 22.38 -0.67
CA ASN A 193 -3.83 21.74 -0.49
C ASN A 193 -3.75 20.31 0.07
N TYR A 194 -2.65 19.98 0.74
CA TYR A 194 -2.51 18.76 1.51
C TYR A 194 -1.69 19.00 2.79
N SER A 195 -1.84 18.08 3.73
CA SER A 195 -0.90 17.88 4.83
C SER A 195 -0.64 16.39 5.02
N LEU A 196 0.57 16.05 5.43
CA LEU A 196 0.92 14.71 5.88
C LEU A 196 1.22 14.77 7.38
N GLU A 197 0.66 13.84 8.12
CA GLU A 197 0.93 13.63 9.53
C GLU A 197 1.46 12.20 9.71
N ILE A 198 2.67 12.07 10.24
CA ILE A 198 3.23 10.76 10.59
C ILE A 198 2.69 10.40 11.97
N ASN A 199 1.68 9.55 11.99
CA ASN A 199 0.98 9.18 13.22
C ASN A 199 0.18 7.88 13.04
N ASP A 200 -0.23 7.27 14.15
CA ASP A 200 -1.18 6.17 14.14
C ASP A 200 -2.59 6.68 13.81
N VAL A 201 -3.22 6.11 12.77
CA VAL A 201 -4.59 6.44 12.37
C VAL A 201 -5.60 6.23 13.49
N LEU A 202 -5.33 5.33 14.44
CA LEU A 202 -6.17 5.06 15.61
C LEU A 202 -6.14 6.20 16.65
N LEU A 203 -5.16 7.09 16.59
CA LEU A 203 -5.08 8.27 17.46
C LEU A 203 -5.83 9.48 16.90
N ASN A 204 -6.27 9.44 15.62
CA ASN A 204 -7.02 10.55 15.04
C ASN A 204 -8.39 10.72 15.70
N LYS A 205 -8.74 11.95 16.02
CA LYS A 205 -10.02 12.34 16.63
C LYS A 205 -10.80 13.36 15.80
N ASP A 206 -10.25 13.77 14.67
CA ASP A 206 -10.89 14.71 13.76
C ASP A 206 -11.34 14.02 12.48
N PHE A 207 -12.64 13.90 12.31
CA PHE A 207 -13.31 13.35 11.14
C PHE A 207 -14.23 14.41 10.48
N SER A 208 -13.86 15.69 10.58
CA SER A 208 -14.60 16.83 10.00
C SER A 208 -14.27 16.99 8.50
N TYR A 209 -14.46 15.93 7.72
CA TYR A 209 -14.18 15.82 6.29
C TYR A 209 -15.41 15.37 5.54
N ASP A 210 -15.46 15.62 4.22
CA ASP A 210 -16.57 15.18 3.37
C ASP A 210 -16.45 13.70 2.99
N LEU A 211 -15.20 13.20 2.95
CA LEU A 211 -14.88 11.82 2.64
C LEU A 211 -13.68 11.35 3.45
N VAL A 212 -13.79 10.15 4.00
CA VAL A 212 -12.67 9.41 4.63
C VAL A 212 -12.32 8.24 3.73
N VAL A 213 -11.03 8.05 3.48
CA VAL A 213 -10.52 6.94 2.67
C VAL A 213 -9.53 6.14 3.51
N ALA A 214 -9.62 4.83 3.47
CA ALA A 214 -8.69 3.94 4.15
C ALA A 214 -8.40 2.69 3.30
N ASN A 215 -7.13 2.52 2.91
CA ASN A 215 -6.62 1.33 2.25
C ASN A 215 -5.65 0.61 3.18
N ILE A 216 -6.17 0.03 4.24
CA ILE A 216 -5.40 -0.56 5.34
C ILE A 216 -5.92 -1.96 5.67
N ASN A 217 -5.17 -2.70 6.46
CA ASN A 217 -5.56 -4.07 6.78
C ASN A 217 -6.85 -4.14 7.66
N LYS A 218 -7.56 -5.27 7.56
CA LYS A 218 -8.81 -5.53 8.26
C LYS A 218 -8.77 -5.23 9.76
N ASN A 219 -7.71 -5.63 10.45
CA ASN A 219 -7.67 -5.51 11.91
C ASN A 219 -7.67 -4.03 12.31
N VAL A 220 -6.89 -3.20 11.63
CA VAL A 220 -6.88 -1.75 11.86
C VAL A 220 -8.24 -1.13 11.50
N ILE A 221 -8.90 -1.59 10.42
CA ILE A 221 -10.25 -1.12 10.07
C ILE A 221 -11.24 -1.43 11.19
N LEU A 222 -11.19 -2.64 11.76
CA LEU A 222 -12.10 -3.03 12.85
C LEU A 222 -11.90 -2.18 14.11
N ASP A 223 -10.68 -1.77 14.41
CA ASP A 223 -10.35 -0.90 15.54
C ASP A 223 -10.68 0.57 15.23
N LEU A 224 -10.54 0.99 13.99
CA LEU A 224 -10.78 2.37 13.53
C LEU A 224 -12.28 2.72 13.48
N LEU A 225 -13.15 1.82 13.04
CA LEU A 225 -14.58 2.10 12.86
C LEU A 225 -15.28 2.59 14.15
N PRO A 226 -15.05 2.01 15.35
CA PRO A 226 -15.60 2.56 16.60
C PRO A 226 -15.08 3.97 16.92
N ILE A 227 -13.82 4.27 16.54
CA ILE A 227 -13.24 5.60 16.75
C ILE A 227 -13.91 6.62 15.83
N ILE A 228 -14.07 6.29 14.55
CA ILE A 228 -14.83 7.12 13.60
C ILE A 228 -16.23 7.38 14.13
N TYR A 229 -16.95 6.35 14.56
CA TYR A 229 -18.29 6.47 15.09
C TYR A 229 -18.35 7.42 16.31
N LYS A 230 -17.39 7.29 17.21
CA LYS A 230 -17.32 8.11 18.43
C LYS A 230 -17.06 9.60 18.15
N TYR A 231 -16.22 9.91 17.15
CA TYR A 231 -15.77 11.26 16.88
C TYR A 231 -16.38 11.91 15.64
N LYS A 232 -17.23 11.19 14.90
CA LYS A 232 -17.95 11.77 13.76
C LYS A 232 -18.87 12.90 14.21
N LYS A 233 -18.79 14.05 13.54
CA LYS A 233 -19.64 15.23 13.85
C LYS A 233 -20.78 15.39 12.86
N ASN A 234 -20.54 15.04 11.60
CA ASN A 234 -21.48 15.21 10.49
C ASN A 234 -21.63 13.90 9.73
N LYS A 235 -22.56 13.86 8.79
CA LYS A 235 -22.62 12.80 7.78
C LYS A 235 -21.51 13.01 6.78
N PHE A 236 -20.77 11.96 6.52
CA PHE A 236 -19.72 11.89 5.48
C PHE A 236 -19.67 10.47 4.93
N LYS A 237 -19.00 10.32 3.81
CA LYS A 237 -18.80 9.00 3.24
C LYS A 237 -17.44 8.43 3.66
N ILE A 238 -17.39 7.10 3.71
CA ILE A 238 -16.16 6.36 3.97
C ILE A 238 -15.94 5.40 2.82
N ILE A 239 -14.72 5.32 2.30
CA ILE A 239 -14.27 4.28 1.36
C ILE A 239 -13.24 3.43 2.09
N LEU A 240 -13.54 2.14 2.25
CA LEU A 240 -12.69 1.16 2.94
C LEU A 240 -12.22 0.10 1.95
N SER A 241 -10.93 -0.16 1.88
CA SER A 241 -10.33 -1.30 1.16
C SER A 241 -9.13 -1.86 1.92
N GLY A 242 -8.37 -2.78 1.31
CA GLY A 242 -7.41 -3.61 2.05
C GLY A 242 -8.09 -4.82 2.71
N LEU A 243 -9.30 -5.14 2.24
CA LEU A 243 -10.18 -6.20 2.73
C LEU A 243 -10.27 -7.33 1.71
N LEU A 244 -10.13 -8.56 2.18
CA LEU A 244 -10.41 -9.75 1.38
C LEU A 244 -11.92 -10.01 1.31
N LEU A 245 -12.37 -10.73 0.28
CA LEU A 245 -13.78 -11.11 0.12
C LEU A 245 -14.34 -11.82 1.39
N ASN A 246 -13.51 -12.63 2.05
CA ASN A 246 -13.91 -13.33 3.28
C ASN A 246 -14.09 -12.40 4.48
N ASP A 247 -13.55 -11.19 4.44
CA ASP A 247 -13.67 -10.21 5.52
C ASP A 247 -14.99 -9.44 5.49
N GLU A 248 -15.70 -9.47 4.36
CA GLU A 248 -16.92 -8.71 4.12
C GLU A 248 -17.95 -8.88 5.27
N LYS A 249 -18.25 -10.12 5.66
CA LYS A 249 -19.24 -10.42 6.68
C LYS A 249 -18.93 -9.79 8.05
N VAL A 250 -17.67 -9.84 8.44
CA VAL A 250 -17.22 -9.33 9.75
C VAL A 250 -17.27 -7.80 9.77
N VAL A 251 -16.76 -7.16 8.71
CA VAL A 251 -16.72 -5.69 8.61
C VAL A 251 -18.14 -5.12 8.48
N VAL A 252 -18.98 -5.69 7.61
CA VAL A 252 -20.39 -5.25 7.43
C VAL A 252 -21.18 -5.42 8.72
N LYS A 253 -20.98 -6.50 9.48
CA LYS A 253 -21.63 -6.69 10.77
C LYS A 253 -21.25 -5.61 11.78
N LEU A 254 -19.97 -5.19 11.81
CA LEU A 254 -19.52 -4.11 12.68
C LEU A 254 -20.08 -2.77 12.22
N LEU A 255 -20.04 -2.46 10.92
CA LEU A 255 -20.63 -1.24 10.36
C LEU A 255 -22.10 -1.11 10.75
N SER A 256 -22.89 -2.18 10.58
CA SER A 256 -24.31 -2.20 10.97
C SER A 256 -24.52 -1.96 12.47
N LYS A 257 -23.66 -2.49 13.35
CA LYS A 257 -23.72 -2.24 14.80
C LYS A 257 -23.43 -0.79 15.18
N LEU A 258 -22.68 -0.10 14.34
CA LEU A 258 -22.27 1.30 14.52
C LEU A 258 -23.17 2.27 13.72
N ASP A 259 -24.35 1.82 13.28
CA ASP A 259 -25.30 2.60 12.47
C ASP A 259 -24.69 3.20 11.18
N PHE A 260 -23.70 2.54 10.63
CA PHE A 260 -23.21 2.84 9.30
C PHE A 260 -23.94 2.00 8.25
N LYS A 261 -24.27 2.63 7.13
CA LYS A 261 -24.93 1.98 6.00
C LYS A 261 -23.92 1.73 4.88
N VAL A 262 -23.78 0.48 4.44
CA VAL A 262 -23.04 0.16 3.22
C VAL A 262 -23.89 0.57 2.02
N LEU A 263 -23.39 1.51 1.24
CA LEU A 263 -24.03 2.04 0.04
C LEU A 263 -23.71 1.20 -1.20
N ASN A 264 -22.47 0.74 -1.28
CA ASN A 264 -21.99 -0.07 -2.40
C ASN A 264 -20.81 -0.97 -1.98
N THR A 265 -20.66 -2.09 -2.67
CA THR A 265 -19.52 -3.02 -2.55
C THR A 265 -18.97 -3.28 -3.93
N VAL A 266 -17.71 -2.95 -4.14
CA VAL A 266 -16.99 -3.18 -5.42
C VAL A 266 -15.93 -4.25 -5.19
N LYS A 267 -15.78 -5.19 -6.13
CA LYS A 267 -14.88 -6.34 -6.00
C LYS A 267 -13.91 -6.41 -7.18
N MET A 268 -12.67 -6.80 -6.90
CA MET A 268 -11.65 -7.07 -7.92
C MET A 268 -10.71 -8.17 -7.42
N GLY A 269 -10.57 -9.26 -8.17
CA GLY A 269 -9.80 -10.41 -7.73
C GLY A 269 -10.28 -10.96 -6.38
N ALA A 270 -9.40 -11.07 -5.42
CA ALA A 270 -9.70 -11.51 -4.04
C ALA A 270 -10.12 -10.37 -3.10
N TRP A 271 -10.15 -9.12 -3.58
CA TRP A 271 -10.29 -7.92 -2.78
C TRP A 271 -11.64 -7.25 -2.94
N LEU A 272 -12.02 -6.49 -1.93
CA LEU A 272 -13.23 -5.68 -1.95
C LEU A 272 -12.98 -4.26 -1.45
N CYS A 273 -13.87 -3.38 -1.89
CA CYS A 273 -13.96 -1.99 -1.44
C CYS A 273 -15.41 -1.72 -1.02
N LEU A 274 -15.59 -1.17 0.17
CA LEU A 274 -16.89 -0.79 0.72
C LEU A 274 -17.04 0.73 0.68
N ILE A 275 -18.18 1.19 0.17
CA ILE A 275 -18.61 2.59 0.23
C ILE A 275 -19.68 2.69 1.28
N VAL A 276 -19.48 3.54 2.29
CA VAL A 276 -20.22 3.56 3.53
C VAL A 276 -20.66 4.99 3.87
N GLU A 277 -21.80 5.15 4.48
CA GLU A 277 -22.30 6.42 5.03
C GLU A 277 -22.79 6.28 6.47
#